data_254d2b84a38075ec59792c7df416edc4
#
_entry.id   254d2b84a38075ec59792c7df416edc4
#
_cell.length_a   1.000
_cell.length_b   1.000
_cell.length_c   1.000
_cell.angle_alpha   90.00
_cell.angle_beta   90.00
_cell.angle_gamma   90.00
#
_symmetry.space_group_name_H-M   'P 1'
#
loop_
_entity.id
_entity.type
_entity.pdbx_description
1 polymer ?
#
loop_
_entity_poly.entity_id
_entity_poly.type
_entity_poly.pdbx_seq_one_letter_code
_entity_poly.pdbx_strand_id
1 'polypeptide(L)'
;MVKESQAKNELYDDMCQQLMQVLLINILRLNRINVSLTQGKTIRKEIFMIKNYIDRNYHKEITLDTLAEKTHMNKFYLAHEFKNDVGVSPISYLLQRRIYESKYLLRDTDLSISQISTILGFSSLSYFAQAFKKSTNFSPLQYRKNHKKYNK
;
A
#
# COMPACT_ATOMS: atom_id res chain seq x y z
N MET A 1 68.28 -18.63 -11.40
CA MET A 1 67.70 -17.32 -11.83
C MET A 1 66.40 -17.48 -12.62
N VAL A 2 66.25 -18.41 -13.56
CA VAL A 2 65.02 -18.53 -14.36
C VAL A 2 63.80 -19.03 -13.56
N LYS A 3 63.97 -19.96 -12.62
CA LYS A 3 62.88 -20.53 -11.79
C LYS A 3 62.27 -19.52 -10.75
N GLU A 4 63.06 -18.59 -10.25
CA GLU A 4 62.62 -17.57 -9.30
C GLU A 4 61.84 -16.47 -9.98
N SER A 5 62.09 -16.15 -11.23
CA SER A 5 61.31 -15.19 -12.02
C SER A 5 59.96 -15.75 -12.45
N GLN A 6 59.88 -17.06 -12.74
CA GLN A 6 58.59 -17.71 -13.06
C GLN A 6 57.68 -17.81 -11.84
N ALA A 7 58.20 -18.21 -10.68
CA ALA A 7 57.40 -18.26 -9.43
C ALA A 7 56.87 -16.87 -9.00
N LYS A 8 57.61 -15.80 -9.26
CA LYS A 8 57.17 -14.43 -9.02
C LYS A 8 56.04 -14.01 -9.96
N ASN A 9 56.07 -14.40 -11.22
CA ASN A 9 55.00 -14.10 -12.18
C ASN A 9 53.71 -14.87 -11.85
N GLU A 10 53.79 -16.13 -11.48
CA GLU A 10 52.66 -16.94 -11.06
C GLU A 10 51.97 -16.35 -9.81
N LEU A 11 52.74 -15.88 -8.81
CA LEU A 11 52.21 -15.22 -7.63
C LEU A 11 51.51 -13.89 -7.96
N TYR A 12 52.01 -13.11 -8.92
CA TYR A 12 51.39 -11.88 -9.39
C TYR A 12 50.09 -12.15 -10.14
N ASP A 13 50.04 -13.17 -10.97
CA ASP A 13 48.84 -13.57 -11.69
C ASP A 13 47.75 -14.05 -10.74
N ASP A 14 48.08 -14.85 -9.73
CA ASP A 14 47.16 -15.28 -8.69
C ASP A 14 46.61 -14.10 -7.85
N MET A 15 47.47 -13.18 -7.46
CA MET A 15 47.05 -11.95 -6.76
C MET A 15 46.10 -11.09 -7.62
N CYS A 16 46.40 -10.92 -8.89
CA CYS A 16 45.53 -10.17 -9.81
C CYS A 16 44.17 -10.82 -9.98
N GLN A 17 44.12 -12.15 -10.10
CA GLN A 17 42.87 -12.88 -10.19
C GLN A 17 42.04 -12.75 -8.91
N GLN A 18 42.65 -12.87 -7.73
CA GLN A 18 41.95 -12.70 -6.45
C GLN A 18 41.43 -11.28 -6.27
N LEU A 19 42.19 -10.26 -6.61
CA LEU A 19 41.75 -8.86 -6.58
C LEU A 19 40.60 -8.60 -7.55
N MET A 20 40.65 -9.16 -8.76
CA MET A 20 39.54 -9.06 -9.73
C MET A 20 38.24 -9.73 -9.19
N GLN A 21 38.35 -10.90 -8.57
CA GLN A 21 37.19 -11.55 -7.96
C GLN A 21 36.56 -10.72 -6.84
N VAL A 22 37.38 -10.14 -5.96
CA VAL A 22 36.89 -9.25 -4.89
C VAL A 22 36.23 -8.00 -5.48
N LEU A 23 36.79 -7.43 -6.53
CA LEU A 23 36.20 -6.28 -7.23
C LEU A 23 34.86 -6.61 -7.88
N LEU A 24 34.76 -7.74 -8.57
CA LEU A 24 33.48 -8.21 -9.16
C LEU A 24 32.40 -8.46 -8.10
N ILE A 25 32.78 -9.11 -6.99
CA ILE A 25 31.84 -9.33 -5.87
C ILE A 25 31.35 -8.00 -5.29
N ASN A 26 32.20 -7.01 -5.11
CA ASN A 26 31.81 -5.70 -4.62
C ASN A 26 30.91 -4.93 -5.61
N ILE A 27 31.21 -4.98 -6.91
CA ILE A 27 30.37 -4.39 -7.95
C ILE A 27 28.95 -5.04 -7.95
N LEU A 28 28.88 -6.37 -7.86
CA LEU A 28 27.60 -7.09 -7.78
C LEU A 28 26.82 -6.76 -6.50
N ARG A 29 27.51 -6.59 -5.36
CA ARG A 29 26.88 -6.12 -4.11
C ARG A 29 26.32 -4.71 -4.24
N LEU A 30 27.07 -3.78 -4.79
CA LEU A 30 26.63 -2.39 -5.00
C LEU A 30 25.43 -2.32 -5.94
N ASN A 31 25.43 -3.09 -7.02
CA ASN A 31 24.30 -3.18 -7.94
C ASN A 31 23.03 -3.76 -7.28
N ARG A 32 23.17 -4.80 -6.45
CA ARG A 32 22.02 -5.33 -5.67
C ARG A 32 21.44 -4.30 -4.70
N ILE A 33 22.29 -3.55 -4.00
CA ILE A 33 21.86 -2.50 -3.09
C ILE A 33 21.15 -1.38 -3.85
N ASN A 34 21.70 -0.91 -4.96
CA ASN A 34 21.10 0.13 -5.79
C ASN A 34 19.76 -0.29 -6.39
N VAL A 35 19.65 -1.52 -6.90
CA VAL A 35 18.40 -2.07 -7.41
C VAL A 35 17.35 -2.13 -6.29
N SER A 36 17.70 -2.62 -5.11
CA SER A 36 16.77 -2.67 -3.96
C SER A 36 16.30 -1.28 -3.50
N LEU A 37 17.20 -0.28 -3.47
CA LEU A 37 16.85 1.09 -3.09
C LEU A 37 15.95 1.77 -4.14
N THR A 38 16.22 1.54 -5.43
CA THR A 38 15.40 2.09 -6.52
C THR A 38 14.03 1.43 -6.54
N GLN A 39 13.95 0.12 -6.37
CA GLN A 39 12.71 -0.63 -6.30
C GLN A 39 11.86 -0.19 -5.11
N GLY A 40 12.46 -0.01 -3.93
CA GLY A 40 11.75 0.49 -2.75
C GLY A 40 11.16 1.89 -2.93
N LYS A 41 11.85 2.80 -3.62
CA LYS A 41 11.33 4.14 -3.95
C LYS A 41 10.15 4.07 -4.92
N THR A 42 10.24 3.21 -5.94
CA THR A 42 9.17 3.03 -6.92
C THR A 42 7.93 2.44 -6.26
N ILE A 43 8.09 1.39 -5.46
CA ILE A 43 6.98 0.75 -4.70
C ILE A 43 6.27 1.76 -3.81
N ARG A 44 6.99 2.56 -3.02
CA ARG A 44 6.38 3.61 -2.18
C ARG A 44 5.59 4.63 -2.97
N LYS A 45 6.08 5.03 -4.14
CA LYS A 45 5.35 5.94 -5.05
C LYS A 45 4.04 5.32 -5.52
N GLU A 46 4.04 4.05 -5.87
CA GLU A 46 2.86 3.32 -6.32
C GLU A 46 1.86 3.12 -5.19
N ILE A 47 2.30 2.77 -3.98
CA ILE A 47 1.43 2.68 -2.80
C ILE A 47 0.80 4.05 -2.49
N PHE A 48 1.56 5.13 -2.55
CA PHE A 48 1.04 6.49 -2.38
C PHE A 48 -0.01 6.86 -3.46
N MET A 49 0.22 6.48 -4.72
CA MET A 49 -0.76 6.65 -5.80
C MET A 49 -2.06 5.89 -5.53
N ILE A 50 -1.97 4.64 -5.09
CA ILE A 50 -3.15 3.81 -4.75
C ILE A 50 -3.91 4.42 -3.57
N LYS A 51 -3.23 4.85 -2.52
CA LYS A 51 -3.84 5.52 -1.38
C LYS A 51 -4.61 6.77 -1.83
N ASN A 52 -3.99 7.65 -2.61
CA ASN A 52 -4.65 8.84 -3.15
C ASN A 52 -5.82 8.50 -4.08
N TYR A 53 -5.70 7.43 -4.87
CA TYR A 53 -6.79 6.96 -5.71
C TYR A 53 -8.00 6.53 -4.89
N ILE A 54 -7.79 5.76 -3.84
CA ILE A 54 -8.86 5.36 -2.89
C ILE A 54 -9.48 6.59 -2.24
N ASP A 55 -8.68 7.52 -1.74
CA ASP A 55 -9.15 8.74 -1.08
C ASP A 55 -10.05 9.63 -1.96
N ARG A 56 -9.81 9.63 -3.28
CA ARG A 56 -10.59 10.41 -4.24
C ARG A 56 -11.78 9.66 -4.83
N ASN A 57 -11.75 8.33 -4.81
CA ASN A 57 -12.74 7.50 -5.50
C ASN A 57 -13.47 6.51 -4.58
N TYR A 58 -13.41 6.68 -3.26
CA TYR A 58 -13.98 5.75 -2.28
C TYR A 58 -15.48 5.43 -2.51
N HIS A 59 -16.20 6.32 -3.15
CA HIS A 59 -17.62 6.17 -3.51
C HIS A 59 -17.86 5.21 -4.69
N LYS A 60 -16.81 4.89 -5.46
CA LYS A 60 -16.87 3.97 -6.61
C LYS A 60 -16.62 2.53 -6.18
N GLU A 61 -16.99 1.61 -7.05
CA GLU A 61 -16.58 0.23 -6.88
C GLU A 61 -15.07 0.10 -7.09
N ILE A 62 -14.36 -0.30 -6.05
CA ILE A 62 -12.91 -0.51 -6.06
C ILE A 62 -12.63 -1.93 -5.58
N THR A 63 -11.98 -2.71 -6.44
CA THR A 63 -11.52 -4.06 -6.13
C THR A 63 -9.99 -4.10 -6.07
N LEU A 64 -9.45 -5.16 -5.51
CA LEU A 64 -8.00 -5.35 -5.49
C LEU A 64 -7.44 -5.51 -6.91
N ASP A 65 -8.21 -6.12 -7.81
CA ASP A 65 -7.83 -6.29 -9.21
C ASP A 65 -7.73 -4.93 -9.92
N THR A 66 -8.73 -4.05 -9.76
CA THR A 66 -8.68 -2.69 -10.35
C THR A 66 -7.52 -1.84 -9.81
N LEU A 67 -7.11 -2.05 -8.56
CA LEU A 67 -5.95 -1.36 -8.00
C LEU A 67 -4.63 -1.92 -8.56
N ALA A 68 -4.56 -3.25 -8.74
CA ALA A 68 -3.41 -3.93 -9.31
C ALA A 68 -3.17 -3.53 -10.78
N GLU A 69 -4.23 -3.43 -11.58
CA GLU A 69 -4.16 -2.93 -12.96
C GLU A 69 -3.56 -1.53 -13.06
N LYS A 70 -3.89 -0.63 -12.14
CA LYS A 70 -3.36 0.74 -12.13
C LYS A 70 -1.87 0.85 -11.85
N THR A 71 -1.30 -0.13 -11.20
CA THR A 71 0.13 -0.16 -10.83
C THR A 71 0.92 -1.19 -11.62
N HIS A 72 0.26 -1.96 -12.47
CA HIS A 72 0.85 -3.12 -13.16
C HIS A 72 1.52 -4.13 -12.20
N MET A 73 1.08 -4.14 -10.94
CA MET A 73 1.57 -5.04 -9.91
C MET A 73 0.69 -6.30 -9.82
N ASN A 74 1.30 -7.40 -9.34
CA ASN A 74 0.49 -8.54 -8.89
C ASN A 74 -0.34 -8.11 -7.68
N LYS A 75 -1.65 -8.47 -7.66
CA LYS A 75 -2.59 -8.07 -6.61
C LYS A 75 -2.18 -8.48 -5.19
N PHE A 76 -1.58 -9.66 -5.03
CA PHE A 76 -1.13 -10.14 -3.72
C PHE A 76 0.09 -9.35 -3.24
N TYR A 77 1.01 -9.04 -4.16
CA TYR A 77 2.16 -8.22 -3.89
C TYR A 77 1.76 -6.79 -3.52
N LEU A 78 0.85 -6.18 -4.29
CA LEU A 78 0.27 -4.87 -3.97
C LEU A 78 -0.37 -4.86 -2.58
N ALA A 79 -1.20 -5.86 -2.25
CA ALA A 79 -1.85 -5.93 -0.94
C ALA A 79 -0.85 -6.06 0.20
N HIS A 80 0.23 -6.82 0.00
CA HIS A 80 1.31 -6.99 0.97
C HIS A 80 2.06 -5.69 1.21
N GLU A 81 2.54 -5.06 0.14
CA GLU A 81 3.31 -3.80 0.21
C GLU A 81 2.47 -2.64 0.75
N PHE A 82 1.20 -2.55 0.34
CA PHE A 82 0.28 -1.55 0.89
C PHE A 82 0.08 -1.74 2.40
N LYS A 83 -0.09 -3.00 2.85
CA LYS A 83 -0.23 -3.28 4.27
C LYS A 83 1.05 -2.95 5.06
N ASN A 84 2.23 -3.21 4.49
CA ASN A 84 3.51 -2.87 5.12
C ASN A 84 3.70 -1.35 5.27
N ASP A 85 3.28 -0.56 4.28
CA ASP A 85 3.47 0.90 4.28
C ASP A 85 2.34 1.65 5.02
N VAL A 86 1.08 1.20 4.87
CA VAL A 86 -0.12 1.89 5.40
C VAL A 86 -0.65 1.26 6.69
N GLY A 87 -0.23 0.03 7.02
CA GLY A 87 -0.64 -0.70 8.21
C GLY A 87 -1.89 -1.57 8.04
N VAL A 88 -2.67 -1.36 6.97
CA VAL A 88 -3.90 -2.11 6.67
C VAL A 88 -3.97 -2.47 5.19
N SER A 89 -4.78 -3.49 4.83
CA SER A 89 -4.96 -3.83 3.41
C SER A 89 -5.68 -2.72 2.64
N PRO A 90 -5.51 -2.64 1.28
CA PRO A 90 -6.18 -1.63 0.46
C PRO A 90 -7.70 -1.61 0.65
N ILE A 91 -8.33 -2.78 0.69
CA ILE A 91 -9.80 -2.89 0.86
C ILE A 91 -10.24 -2.50 2.28
N SER A 92 -9.43 -2.82 3.29
CA SER A 92 -9.69 -2.35 4.67
C SER A 92 -9.54 -0.82 4.76
N TYR A 93 -8.56 -0.25 4.07
CA TYR A 93 -8.38 1.20 3.98
C TYR A 93 -9.57 1.89 3.31
N LEU A 94 -10.05 1.35 2.18
CA LEU A 94 -11.27 1.82 1.51
C LEU A 94 -12.47 1.80 2.46
N LEU A 95 -12.66 0.71 3.19
CA LEU A 95 -13.75 0.59 4.15
C LEU A 95 -13.65 1.65 5.27
N GLN A 96 -12.47 1.83 5.84
CA GLN A 96 -12.23 2.87 6.85
C GLN A 96 -12.54 4.28 6.31
N ARG A 97 -12.14 4.56 5.06
CA ARG A 97 -12.43 5.85 4.41
C ARG A 97 -13.93 6.09 4.24
N ARG A 98 -14.67 5.08 3.79
CA ARG A 98 -16.14 5.14 3.68
C ARG A 98 -16.82 5.35 5.05
N ILE A 99 -16.38 4.62 6.08
CA ILE A 99 -16.90 4.79 7.44
C ILE A 99 -16.61 6.20 7.97
N TYR A 100 -15.41 6.72 7.70
CA TYR A 100 -15.05 8.07 8.10
C TYR A 100 -16.01 9.11 7.48
N GLU A 101 -16.24 9.06 6.18
CA GLU A 101 -17.16 9.95 5.49
C GLU A 101 -18.63 9.77 5.95
N SER A 102 -19.02 8.54 6.24
CA SER A 102 -20.37 8.28 6.73
C SER A 102 -20.71 9.00 8.03
N LYS A 103 -19.72 9.21 8.91
CA LYS A 103 -19.89 9.94 10.16
C LYS A 103 -20.31 11.40 9.90
N TYR A 104 -19.70 12.05 8.90
CA TYR A 104 -20.06 13.41 8.50
C TYR A 104 -21.47 13.45 7.93
N LEU A 105 -21.79 12.56 6.98
CA LEU A 105 -23.13 12.52 6.38
C LEU A 105 -24.23 12.22 7.40
N LEU A 106 -23.97 11.33 8.35
CA LEU A 106 -24.92 11.01 9.42
C LEU A 106 -25.18 12.18 10.36
N ARG A 107 -24.15 12.99 10.63
CA ARG A 107 -24.24 14.10 11.58
C ARG A 107 -24.79 15.38 10.96
N ASP A 108 -24.38 15.67 9.73
CA ASP A 108 -24.52 16.99 9.12
C ASP A 108 -25.60 17.04 8.02
N THR A 109 -26.25 15.91 7.70
CA THR A 109 -27.31 15.85 6.66
C THR A 109 -28.54 15.10 7.14
N ASP A 110 -29.67 15.32 6.41
CA ASP A 110 -30.93 14.60 6.59
C ASP A 110 -31.09 13.40 5.65
N LEU A 111 -30.04 13.02 4.91
CA LEU A 111 -30.08 11.87 4.02
C LEU A 111 -30.47 10.60 4.78
N SER A 112 -31.29 9.76 4.17
CA SER A 112 -31.62 8.46 4.77
C SER A 112 -30.39 7.57 4.89
N ILE A 113 -30.41 6.61 5.81
CA ILE A 113 -29.30 5.65 5.99
C ILE A 113 -29.02 4.88 4.69
N SER A 114 -30.09 4.58 3.92
CA SER A 114 -29.97 3.92 2.62
C SER A 114 -29.27 4.80 1.59
N GLN A 115 -29.66 6.08 1.50
CA GLN A 115 -29.00 7.03 0.59
C GLN A 115 -27.51 7.18 0.92
N ILE A 116 -27.16 7.30 2.20
CA ILE A 116 -25.76 7.37 2.64
C ILE A 116 -24.99 6.12 2.22
N SER A 117 -25.56 4.93 2.43
CA SER A 117 -24.95 3.67 2.01
C SER A 117 -24.63 3.66 0.50
N THR A 118 -25.59 4.09 -0.33
CA THR A 118 -25.43 4.15 -1.78
C THR A 118 -24.40 5.20 -2.21
N ILE A 119 -24.45 6.41 -1.67
CA ILE A 119 -23.52 7.50 -1.98
C ILE A 119 -22.09 7.10 -1.67
N LEU A 120 -21.87 6.36 -0.59
CA LEU A 120 -20.54 5.90 -0.17
C LEU A 120 -20.06 4.64 -0.92
N GLY A 121 -20.87 4.08 -1.82
CA GLY A 121 -20.51 2.93 -2.64
C GLY A 121 -20.53 1.59 -1.91
N PHE A 122 -21.35 1.46 -0.85
CA PHE A 122 -21.57 0.14 -0.24
C PHE A 122 -22.49 -0.72 -1.12
N SER A 123 -22.17 -2.00 -1.24
CA SER A 123 -22.93 -2.96 -2.03
C SER A 123 -24.34 -3.24 -1.45
N SER A 124 -24.52 -3.03 -0.16
CA SER A 124 -25.83 -3.16 0.49
C SER A 124 -25.91 -2.34 1.80
N LEU A 125 -27.14 -1.97 2.15
CA LEU A 125 -27.42 -1.30 3.43
C LEU A 125 -27.04 -2.16 4.64
N SER A 126 -27.26 -3.47 4.55
CA SER A 126 -26.91 -4.41 5.62
C SER A 126 -25.42 -4.46 5.87
N TYR A 127 -24.64 -4.52 4.79
CA TYR A 127 -23.17 -4.51 4.89
C TYR A 127 -22.65 -3.19 5.47
N PHE A 128 -23.21 -2.06 5.02
CA PHE A 128 -22.90 -0.75 5.61
C PHE A 128 -23.18 -0.72 7.12
N ALA A 129 -24.37 -1.13 7.55
CA ALA A 129 -24.77 -1.09 8.95
C ALA A 129 -23.85 -1.97 9.84
N GLN A 130 -23.50 -3.17 9.37
CA GLN A 130 -22.59 -4.06 10.07
C GLN A 130 -21.17 -3.48 10.17
N ALA A 131 -20.62 -2.98 9.06
CA ALA A 131 -19.29 -2.39 9.01
C ALA A 131 -19.20 -1.14 9.89
N PHE A 132 -20.21 -0.29 9.85
CA PHE A 132 -20.30 0.90 10.67
C PHE A 132 -20.38 0.56 12.17
N LYS A 133 -21.25 -0.39 12.56
CA LYS A 133 -21.35 -0.84 13.94
C LYS A 133 -20.06 -1.47 14.45
N LYS A 134 -19.40 -2.26 13.63
CA LYS A 134 -18.08 -2.86 13.96
C LYS A 134 -17.01 -1.78 14.21
N SER A 135 -17.05 -0.69 13.46
CA SER A 135 -16.04 0.40 13.55
C SER A 135 -16.33 1.41 14.65
N THR A 136 -17.59 1.62 15.02
CA THR A 136 -18.02 2.73 15.90
C THR A 136 -18.71 2.27 17.18
N ASN A 137 -19.04 0.97 17.30
CA ASN A 137 -19.87 0.36 18.34
C ASN A 137 -21.35 0.82 18.35
N PHE A 138 -21.75 1.67 17.41
CA PHE A 138 -23.13 2.16 17.26
C PHE A 138 -23.69 1.77 15.89
N SER A 139 -25.00 1.48 15.82
CA SER A 139 -25.65 1.45 14.50
C SER A 139 -25.65 2.86 13.88
N PRO A 140 -25.75 2.99 12.53
CA PRO A 140 -25.81 4.29 11.88
C PRO A 140 -26.95 5.18 12.43
N LEU A 141 -28.11 4.59 12.73
CA LEU A 141 -29.25 5.32 13.30
C LEU A 141 -28.98 5.80 14.73
N GLN A 142 -28.39 4.96 15.59
CA GLN A 142 -27.98 5.35 16.95
C GLN A 142 -26.94 6.44 16.91
N TYR A 143 -25.93 6.32 16.01
CA TYR A 143 -24.90 7.32 15.83
C TYR A 143 -25.49 8.67 15.44
N ARG A 144 -26.44 8.70 14.49
CA ARG A 144 -27.16 9.91 14.10
C ARG A 144 -27.88 10.55 15.28
N LYS A 145 -28.66 9.78 16.04
CA LYS A 145 -29.39 10.31 17.21
C LYS A 145 -28.45 10.96 18.23
N ASN A 146 -27.29 10.38 18.44
CA ASN A 146 -26.35 10.85 19.46
C ASN A 146 -25.49 12.04 19.01
N HIS A 147 -25.30 12.22 17.71
CA HIS A 147 -24.31 13.17 17.20
C HIS A 147 -24.88 14.19 16.20
N LYS A 148 -26.18 14.11 15.87
CA LYS A 148 -26.81 15.09 14.97
C LYS A 148 -26.73 16.48 15.63
N LYS A 149 -26.09 17.42 14.95
CA LYS A 149 -26.15 18.82 15.35
C LYS A 149 -27.55 19.29 15.07
N TYR A 150 -28.30 19.61 16.12
CA TYR A 150 -29.58 20.31 15.97
C TYR A 150 -29.26 21.71 15.43
N ASN A 151 -29.45 21.92 14.14
CA ASN A 151 -29.54 23.27 13.61
C ASN A 151 -30.83 23.87 14.20
N LYS A 152 -30.69 24.69 15.25
CA LYS A 152 -31.74 25.61 15.68
C LYS A 152 -31.81 26.78 14.71
#